data_0a795fbd8c930d75ba3dd91f6b04e231
#
_entry.id   0a795fbd8c930d75ba3dd91f6b04e231
#
_cell.length_a   1.000
_cell.length_b   1.000
_cell.length_c   1.000
_cell.angle_alpha   90.00
_cell.angle_beta   90.00
_cell.angle_gamma   90.00
#
_symmetry.space_group_name_H-M   'P 1'
#
loop_
_entity.id
_entity.type
_entity.pdbx_description
1 polymer ?
#
loop_
_entity_poly.entity_id
_entity_poly.type
_entity_poly.pdbx_seq_one_letter_code
_entity_poly.pdbx_strand_id
1 'polypeptide(L)'
;ATICVSSQAGCKMGCIFCLTGKQGFQGDLSSNEILNQFRSLPEFQKLTNMVFMGMGEPLDNISELLKCLEILTSDWGYGWSPTRITVSTVGLKSSISEFLEKSRCHLAVSLHSPFDDERRKLMPVQRTNSVKDVLDIIRNFDFSSQRRVSFEYILFKGINDTPKHIKELARILNGIKCRINIIRFH
;
A
#
# COMPACT_ATOMS: atom_id res chain seq x y z
N ALA A 1 13.64 10.21 10.66
CA ALA A 1 13.72 8.79 10.26
C ALA A 1 12.35 8.28 9.85
N THR A 2 12.31 7.19 9.06
CA THR A 2 11.08 6.50 8.63
C THR A 2 11.00 5.14 9.31
N ILE A 3 9.82 4.79 9.84
CA ILE A 3 9.54 3.45 10.34
C ILE A 3 8.65 2.70 9.34
N CYS A 4 8.93 1.39 9.18
CA CYS A 4 8.07 0.45 8.48
C CYS A 4 7.32 -0.40 9.50
N VAL A 5 5.99 -0.41 9.44
CA VAL A 5 5.14 -1.15 10.37
C VAL A 5 4.32 -2.22 9.65
N SER A 6 3.98 -3.26 10.39
CA SER A 6 3.13 -4.37 9.96
C SER A 6 1.69 -4.12 10.37
N SER A 7 0.74 -4.59 9.56
CA SER A 7 -0.70 -4.54 9.85
C SER A 7 -1.27 -5.92 10.25
N GLN A 8 -0.52 -6.98 9.97
CA GLN A 8 -0.92 -8.36 10.24
C GLN A 8 0.30 -9.18 10.64
N ALA A 9 0.10 -10.31 11.31
CA ALA A 9 1.07 -11.37 11.45
C ALA A 9 0.89 -12.33 10.27
N GLY A 10 1.84 -12.29 9.32
CA GLY A 10 1.70 -12.97 8.03
C GLY A 10 0.82 -12.22 7.02
N CYS A 11 0.43 -12.88 5.92
CA CYS A 11 -0.37 -12.27 4.85
C CYS A 11 -1.12 -13.33 4.03
N LYS A 12 -2.40 -13.06 3.69
CA LYS A 12 -3.25 -13.94 2.87
C LYS A 12 -3.02 -13.78 1.37
N MET A 13 -2.36 -12.71 0.91
CA MET A 13 -2.35 -12.30 -0.50
C MET A 13 -1.53 -13.22 -1.42
N GLY A 14 -0.58 -13.97 -0.87
CA GLY A 14 0.16 -15.01 -1.60
C GLY A 14 1.04 -14.49 -2.75
N CYS A 15 1.52 -13.24 -2.70
CA CYS A 15 2.43 -12.70 -3.71
C CYS A 15 3.70 -13.57 -3.79
N ILE A 16 4.08 -14.03 -4.98
CA ILE A 16 5.14 -15.04 -5.14
C ILE A 16 6.54 -14.54 -4.76
N PHE A 17 6.76 -13.25 -4.82
CA PHE A 17 8.01 -12.58 -4.48
C PHE A 17 8.11 -12.18 -3.00
N CYS A 18 7.03 -12.35 -2.21
CA CYS A 18 6.95 -11.88 -0.84
C CYS A 18 7.16 -13.04 0.16
N LEU A 19 8.16 -12.91 1.04
CA LEU A 19 8.41 -13.91 2.07
C LEU A 19 7.25 -14.02 3.06
N THR A 20 6.64 -12.91 3.44
CA THR A 20 5.47 -12.87 4.33
C THR A 20 4.28 -13.65 3.74
N GLY A 21 4.06 -13.53 2.41
CA GLY A 21 3.03 -14.30 1.72
C GLY A 21 3.27 -15.82 1.74
N LYS A 22 4.56 -16.24 1.78
CA LYS A 22 4.93 -17.65 1.90
C LYS A 22 4.78 -18.20 3.31
N GLN A 23 4.86 -17.36 4.34
CA GLN A 23 4.66 -17.75 5.74
C GLN A 23 3.18 -18.00 6.07
N GLY A 24 2.26 -17.52 5.24
CA GLY A 24 0.83 -17.60 5.48
C GLY A 24 0.34 -16.52 6.46
N PHE A 25 -0.96 -16.56 6.74
CA PHE A 25 -1.64 -15.62 7.63
C PHE A 25 -1.82 -16.23 9.01
N GLN A 26 -1.51 -15.48 10.06
CA GLN A 26 -1.64 -15.89 11.45
C GLN A 26 -2.66 -15.04 12.23
N GLY A 27 -2.85 -13.76 11.85
CA GLY A 27 -3.82 -12.89 12.51
C GLY A 27 -3.69 -11.42 12.10
N ASP A 28 -4.76 -10.67 12.33
CA ASP A 28 -4.77 -9.22 12.22
C ASP A 28 -4.16 -8.60 13.48
N LEU A 29 -3.39 -7.54 13.31
CA LEU A 29 -2.90 -6.74 14.43
C LEU A 29 -3.96 -5.70 14.80
N SER A 30 -4.24 -5.58 16.09
CA SER A 30 -5.03 -4.47 16.61
C SER A 30 -4.33 -3.13 16.40
N SER A 31 -5.09 -2.04 16.44
CA SER A 31 -4.54 -0.69 16.36
C SER A 31 -3.48 -0.43 17.44
N ASN A 32 -3.66 -0.97 18.64
CA ASN A 32 -2.68 -0.89 19.72
C ASN A 32 -1.37 -1.64 19.40
N GLU A 33 -1.45 -2.84 18.84
CA GLU A 33 -0.26 -3.61 18.43
C GLU A 33 0.49 -2.91 17.29
N ILE A 34 -0.25 -2.32 16.34
CA ILE A 34 0.35 -1.51 15.25
C ILE A 34 1.09 -0.31 15.86
N LEU A 35 0.45 0.44 16.76
CA LEU A 35 1.05 1.60 17.41
C LEU A 35 2.25 1.22 18.30
N ASN A 36 2.22 0.06 18.95
CA ASN A 36 3.32 -0.39 19.79
C ASN A 36 4.59 -0.66 18.99
N GLN A 37 4.54 -0.97 17.71
CA GLN A 37 5.73 -1.19 16.90
C GLN A 37 6.64 0.05 16.86
N PHE A 38 6.08 1.27 16.87
CA PHE A 38 6.91 2.47 16.92
C PHE A 38 7.11 3.02 18.33
N ARG A 39 6.12 2.87 19.23
CA ARG A 39 6.24 3.35 20.63
C ARG A 39 7.31 2.61 21.42
N SER A 40 7.56 1.36 21.10
CA SER A 40 8.59 0.53 21.74
C SER A 40 10.02 0.91 21.34
N LEU A 41 10.19 1.80 20.35
CA LEU A 41 11.51 2.23 19.93
C LEU A 41 12.03 3.35 20.82
N PRO A 42 13.27 3.26 21.32
CA PRO A 42 13.89 4.34 22.12
C PRO A 42 13.91 5.68 21.37
N GLU A 43 14.00 5.65 20.03
CA GLU A 43 14.09 6.80 19.15
C GLU A 43 12.75 7.23 18.57
N PHE A 44 11.60 6.78 19.09
CA PHE A 44 10.30 7.05 18.47
C PHE A 44 10.04 8.55 18.25
N GLN A 45 10.56 9.42 19.14
CA GLN A 45 10.45 10.88 18.99
C GLN A 45 11.22 11.46 17.78
N LYS A 46 12.19 10.71 17.22
CA LYS A 46 12.96 11.10 16.03
C LYS A 46 12.31 10.62 14.74
N LEU A 47 11.21 9.87 14.84
CA LEU A 47 10.48 9.38 13.67
C LEU A 47 9.70 10.53 13.02
N THR A 48 9.86 10.66 11.72
CA THR A 48 9.20 11.70 10.93
C THR A 48 8.19 11.15 9.96
N ASN A 49 8.31 9.88 9.60
CA ASN A 49 7.46 9.22 8.61
C ASN A 49 7.15 7.78 9.02
N MET A 50 5.99 7.29 8.61
CA MET A 50 5.56 5.90 8.79
C MET A 50 5.09 5.32 7.47
N VAL A 51 5.49 4.09 7.18
CA VAL A 51 5.01 3.36 6.02
C VAL A 51 4.43 2.01 6.45
N PHE A 52 3.22 1.70 6.00
CA PHE A 52 2.59 0.40 6.19
C PHE A 52 3.01 -0.50 5.03
N MET A 53 4.25 -0.98 5.10
CA MET A 53 4.91 -1.82 4.08
C MET A 53 5.60 -3.04 4.72
N GLY A 54 5.31 -3.32 5.97
CA GLY A 54 5.76 -4.50 6.70
C GLY A 54 4.93 -5.74 6.36
N MET A 55 4.69 -6.59 7.34
CA MET A 55 3.87 -7.78 7.14
C MET A 55 2.38 -7.44 7.05
N GLY A 56 1.69 -8.15 6.15
CA GLY A 56 0.24 -8.06 5.96
C GLY A 56 -0.18 -7.19 4.78
N GLU A 57 -1.49 -7.22 4.53
CA GLU A 57 -2.19 -6.31 3.64
C GLU A 57 -2.98 -5.31 4.48
N PRO A 58 -2.58 -4.04 4.55
CA PRO A 58 -3.24 -3.08 5.44
C PRO A 58 -4.73 -2.91 5.18
N LEU A 59 -5.16 -2.97 3.92
CA LEU A 59 -6.58 -2.83 3.57
C LEU A 59 -7.42 -4.09 3.81
N ASP A 60 -6.79 -5.24 4.11
CA ASP A 60 -7.49 -6.44 4.60
C ASP A 60 -7.84 -6.30 6.10
N ASN A 61 -7.08 -5.45 6.82
CA ASN A 61 -7.31 -5.08 8.22
C ASN A 61 -7.76 -3.60 8.35
N ILE A 62 -8.68 -3.18 7.48
CA ILE A 62 -9.06 -1.77 7.29
C ILE A 62 -9.57 -1.11 8.57
N SER A 63 -10.36 -1.82 9.39
CA SER A 63 -10.94 -1.27 10.62
C SER A 63 -9.86 -0.86 11.63
N GLU A 64 -8.89 -1.73 11.91
CA GLU A 64 -7.81 -1.43 12.86
C GLU A 64 -6.80 -0.45 12.27
N LEU A 65 -6.57 -0.52 10.95
CA LEU A 65 -5.78 0.48 10.24
C LEU A 65 -6.37 1.89 10.41
N LEU A 66 -7.65 2.08 10.14
CA LEU A 66 -8.29 3.40 10.22
C LEU A 66 -8.27 3.96 11.65
N LYS A 67 -8.52 3.14 12.68
CA LYS A 67 -8.35 3.53 14.08
C LYS A 67 -6.92 3.98 14.38
N CYS A 68 -5.94 3.22 13.90
CA CYS A 68 -4.53 3.57 14.07
C CYS A 68 -4.19 4.91 13.40
N LEU A 69 -4.66 5.12 12.15
CA LEU A 69 -4.44 6.37 11.42
C LEU A 69 -5.13 7.56 12.09
N GLU A 70 -6.33 7.38 12.63
CA GLU A 70 -7.03 8.40 13.40
C GLU A 70 -6.20 8.82 14.63
N ILE A 71 -5.73 7.87 15.44
CA ILE A 71 -4.88 8.15 16.60
C ILE A 71 -3.59 8.86 16.19
N LEU A 72 -2.98 8.45 15.07
CA LEU A 72 -1.75 9.07 14.58
C LEU A 72 -1.94 10.52 14.12
N THR A 73 -3.09 10.84 13.50
CA THR A 73 -3.28 12.12 12.81
C THR A 73 -4.14 13.12 13.57
N SER A 74 -4.90 12.69 14.57
CA SER A 74 -5.76 13.58 15.36
C SER A 74 -4.98 14.42 16.38
N ASP A 75 -5.46 15.62 16.67
CA ASP A 75 -4.85 16.53 17.63
C ASP A 75 -4.85 15.97 19.06
N TRP A 76 -5.87 15.14 19.40
CA TRP A 76 -5.92 14.44 20.67
C TRP A 76 -4.99 13.21 20.74
N GLY A 77 -4.42 12.79 19.62
CA GLY A 77 -3.46 11.68 19.52
C GLY A 77 -2.02 12.17 19.34
N TYR A 78 -1.38 11.72 18.25
CA TYR A 78 0.01 12.11 17.97
C TYR A 78 0.15 13.38 17.12
N GLY A 79 -0.92 13.88 16.51
CA GLY A 79 -0.93 15.10 15.70
C GLY A 79 -0.03 15.03 14.46
N TRP A 80 0.26 13.82 13.93
CA TRP A 80 1.09 13.68 12.75
C TRP A 80 0.36 14.17 11.50
N SER A 81 1.06 14.91 10.66
CA SER A 81 0.51 15.21 9.34
C SER A 81 0.24 13.92 8.57
N PRO A 82 -0.97 13.73 7.99
CA PRO A 82 -1.28 12.60 7.13
C PRO A 82 -0.27 12.41 5.99
N THR A 83 0.38 13.50 5.58
CA THR A 83 1.40 13.50 4.54
C THR A 83 2.70 12.77 4.91
N ARG A 84 2.86 12.41 6.18
CA ARG A 84 4.01 11.65 6.71
C ARG A 84 3.73 10.15 6.76
N ILE A 85 2.50 9.74 6.43
CA ILE A 85 2.06 8.35 6.53
C ILE A 85 1.72 7.84 5.13
N THR A 86 2.27 6.68 4.78
CA THR A 86 1.98 5.99 3.53
C THR A 86 1.42 4.62 3.82
N VAL A 87 0.27 4.31 3.25
CA VAL A 87 -0.35 2.99 3.31
C VAL A 87 -0.19 2.31 1.97
N SER A 88 0.50 1.16 1.97
CA SER A 88 0.67 0.33 0.78
C SER A 88 -0.42 -0.74 0.72
N THR A 89 -0.87 -1.05 -0.49
CA THR A 89 -1.88 -2.10 -0.71
C THR A 89 -1.63 -2.84 -2.02
N VAL A 90 -2.01 -4.11 -2.05
CA VAL A 90 -2.07 -4.90 -3.29
C VAL A 90 -3.26 -4.49 -4.18
N GLY A 91 -4.17 -3.67 -3.66
CA GLY A 91 -5.33 -3.16 -4.40
C GLY A 91 -6.62 -3.90 -4.09
N LEU A 92 -7.03 -3.98 -2.82
CA LEU A 92 -8.34 -4.51 -2.43
C LEU A 92 -9.44 -3.46 -2.72
N LYS A 93 -10.15 -3.62 -3.82
CA LYS A 93 -11.13 -2.64 -4.32
C LYS A 93 -12.24 -2.29 -3.33
N SER A 94 -12.68 -3.27 -2.52
CA SER A 94 -13.71 -3.04 -1.50
C SER A 94 -13.26 -2.08 -0.39
N SER A 95 -11.97 -2.07 -0.07
CA SER A 95 -11.43 -1.29 1.04
C SER A 95 -10.73 0.00 0.59
N ILE A 96 -10.35 0.11 -0.70
CA ILE A 96 -9.70 1.33 -1.23
C ILE A 96 -10.64 2.53 -1.11
N SER A 97 -11.91 2.41 -1.51
CA SER A 97 -12.88 3.50 -1.43
C SER A 97 -13.05 3.99 0.01
N GLU A 98 -13.23 3.05 0.95
CA GLU A 98 -13.33 3.38 2.38
C GLU A 98 -12.07 4.08 2.91
N PHE A 99 -10.88 3.60 2.52
CA PHE A 99 -9.62 4.23 2.90
C PHE A 99 -9.51 5.67 2.36
N LEU A 100 -9.86 5.89 1.10
CA LEU A 100 -9.80 7.20 0.46
C LEU A 100 -10.80 8.19 1.09
N GLU A 101 -11.98 7.72 1.48
CA GLU A 101 -13.01 8.55 2.12
C GLU A 101 -12.66 8.92 3.56
N LYS A 102 -12.09 7.98 4.33
CA LYS A 102 -11.88 8.13 5.77
C LYS A 102 -10.46 8.54 6.16
N SER A 103 -9.51 8.53 5.22
CA SER A 103 -8.10 8.86 5.49
C SER A 103 -7.54 9.84 4.49
N ARG A 104 -6.70 10.76 4.97
CA ARG A 104 -5.89 11.67 4.13
C ARG A 104 -4.44 11.21 3.97
N CYS A 105 -4.12 10.03 4.43
CA CYS A 105 -2.79 9.45 4.31
C CYS A 105 -2.48 9.08 2.86
N HIS A 106 -1.19 9.00 2.54
CA HIS A 106 -0.75 8.67 1.20
C HIS A 106 -1.05 7.21 0.84
N LEU A 107 -1.61 6.98 -0.34
CA LEU A 107 -1.88 5.64 -0.88
C LEU A 107 -0.74 5.21 -1.80
N ALA A 108 -0.20 4.02 -1.58
CA ALA A 108 0.75 3.35 -2.48
C ALA A 108 0.15 2.03 -2.96
N VAL A 109 0.02 1.85 -4.27
CA VAL A 109 -0.57 0.64 -4.86
C VAL A 109 0.52 -0.24 -5.47
N SER A 110 0.59 -1.49 -5.04
CA SER A 110 1.46 -2.52 -5.63
C SER A 110 0.97 -2.90 -7.02
N LEU A 111 1.65 -2.39 -8.05
CA LEU A 111 1.27 -2.60 -9.45
C LEU A 111 2.02 -3.78 -10.07
N HIS A 112 3.34 -3.72 -10.10
CA HIS A 112 4.35 -4.71 -10.52
C HIS A 112 4.23 -5.27 -11.94
N SER A 113 3.08 -5.21 -12.60
CA SER A 113 2.90 -5.38 -14.04
C SER A 113 1.64 -4.65 -14.52
N PRO A 114 1.67 -4.02 -15.71
CA PRO A 114 0.50 -3.42 -16.32
C PRO A 114 -0.40 -4.44 -17.06
N PHE A 115 0.05 -5.69 -17.16
CA PHE A 115 -0.66 -6.77 -17.84
C PHE A 115 -1.31 -7.72 -16.85
N ASP A 116 -2.60 -7.98 -17.01
CA ASP A 116 -3.41 -8.78 -16.08
C ASP A 116 -2.85 -10.20 -15.88
N ASP A 117 -2.45 -10.88 -16.95
CA ASP A 117 -1.95 -12.25 -16.85
C ASP A 117 -0.59 -12.34 -16.14
N GLU A 118 0.28 -11.37 -16.35
CA GLU A 118 1.56 -11.28 -15.67
C GLU A 118 1.36 -10.92 -14.21
N ARG A 119 0.52 -9.89 -13.94
CA ARG A 119 0.20 -9.49 -12.57
C ARG A 119 -0.44 -10.62 -11.78
N ARG A 120 -1.32 -11.41 -12.42
CA ARG A 120 -1.96 -12.59 -11.80
C ARG A 120 -0.94 -13.65 -11.39
N LYS A 121 0.14 -13.83 -12.17
CA LYS A 121 1.23 -14.75 -11.83
C LYS A 121 2.04 -14.25 -10.65
N LEU A 122 2.30 -12.94 -10.57
CA LEU A 122 3.05 -12.30 -9.50
C LEU A 122 2.21 -12.14 -8.22
N MET A 123 0.94 -11.77 -8.39
CA MET A 123 0.02 -11.39 -7.32
C MET A 123 -1.35 -12.05 -7.55
N PRO A 124 -1.65 -13.16 -6.87
CA PRO A 124 -2.93 -13.89 -7.05
C PRO A 124 -4.19 -13.05 -6.82
N VAL A 125 -4.10 -11.97 -6.02
CA VAL A 125 -5.18 -11.02 -5.75
C VAL A 125 -5.76 -10.40 -7.04
N GLN A 126 -5.02 -10.35 -8.13
CA GLN A 126 -5.48 -9.88 -9.44
C GLN A 126 -6.73 -10.62 -9.94
N ARG A 127 -6.98 -11.85 -9.47
CA ARG A 127 -8.16 -12.66 -9.88
C ARG A 127 -9.48 -12.01 -9.46
N THR A 128 -9.49 -11.35 -8.31
CA THR A 128 -10.69 -10.73 -7.72
C THR A 128 -10.61 -9.21 -7.65
N ASN A 129 -9.40 -8.66 -7.70
CA ASN A 129 -9.12 -7.23 -7.62
C ASN A 129 -8.20 -6.84 -8.78
N SER A 130 -8.80 -6.62 -9.96
CA SER A 130 -8.03 -6.26 -11.15
C SER A 130 -7.39 -4.88 -10.99
N VAL A 131 -6.23 -4.68 -11.59
CA VAL A 131 -5.58 -3.37 -11.61
C VAL A 131 -6.48 -2.33 -12.29
N LYS A 132 -7.26 -2.73 -13.28
CA LYS A 132 -8.22 -1.85 -13.95
C LYS A 132 -9.26 -1.30 -12.97
N ASP A 133 -9.90 -2.16 -12.17
CA ASP A 133 -10.90 -1.75 -11.17
C ASP A 133 -10.29 -0.76 -10.16
N VAL A 134 -9.06 -1.04 -9.71
CA VAL A 134 -8.32 -0.16 -8.79
C VAL A 134 -8.05 1.21 -9.42
N LEU A 135 -7.60 1.22 -10.67
CA LEU A 135 -7.34 2.48 -11.40
C LEU A 135 -8.62 3.27 -11.65
N ASP A 136 -9.74 2.60 -11.91
CA ASP A 136 -11.02 3.25 -12.11
C ASP A 136 -11.55 3.89 -10.81
N ILE A 137 -11.37 3.24 -9.66
CA ILE A 137 -11.67 3.85 -8.34
C ILE A 137 -10.79 5.10 -8.14
N ILE A 138 -9.48 5.00 -8.39
CA ILE A 138 -8.55 6.11 -8.22
C ILE A 138 -8.87 7.28 -9.16
N ARG A 139 -9.24 7.04 -10.41
CA ARG A 139 -9.63 8.09 -11.37
C ARG A 139 -10.87 8.86 -10.97
N ASN A 140 -11.82 8.17 -10.34
CA ASN A 140 -13.09 8.76 -9.94
C ASN A 140 -13.04 9.44 -8.57
N PHE A 141 -11.91 9.34 -7.84
CA PHE A 141 -11.74 9.97 -6.55
C PHE A 141 -11.12 11.37 -6.70
N ASP A 142 -11.65 12.36 -5.97
CA ASP A 142 -11.10 13.71 -5.93
C ASP A 142 -9.90 13.81 -4.96
N PHE A 143 -8.71 13.91 -5.52
CA PHE A 143 -7.45 14.10 -4.77
C PHE A 143 -7.09 15.58 -4.55
N SER A 144 -8.01 16.53 -4.72
CA SER A 144 -7.71 17.97 -4.56
C SER A 144 -7.22 18.31 -3.15
N SER A 145 -7.73 17.61 -2.14
CA SER A 145 -7.35 17.77 -0.73
C SER A 145 -6.29 16.79 -0.24
N GLN A 146 -5.82 15.87 -1.10
CA GLN A 146 -4.88 14.82 -0.75
C GLN A 146 -3.64 14.85 -1.62
N ARG A 147 -2.61 14.13 -1.20
CA ARG A 147 -1.43 13.91 -2.04
C ARG A 147 -1.75 12.92 -3.16
N ARG A 148 -0.97 13.04 -4.24
CA ARG A 148 -0.97 12.09 -5.35
C ARG A 148 -0.70 10.67 -4.87
N VAL A 149 -1.36 9.70 -5.50
CA VAL A 149 -1.10 8.27 -5.36
C VAL A 149 0.30 7.90 -5.85
N SER A 150 0.92 6.92 -5.24
CA SER A 150 2.09 6.24 -5.81
C SER A 150 1.76 4.81 -6.23
N PHE A 151 2.50 4.31 -7.22
CA PHE A 151 2.46 2.92 -7.66
C PHE A 151 3.83 2.30 -7.43
N GLU A 152 3.85 1.18 -6.72
CA GLU A 152 5.07 0.42 -6.44
C GLU A 152 5.31 -0.58 -7.58
N TYR A 153 6.51 -0.57 -8.14
CA TYR A 153 6.87 -1.40 -9.27
C TYR A 153 8.23 -2.07 -9.06
N ILE A 154 8.20 -3.34 -8.66
CA ILE A 154 9.40 -4.15 -8.54
C ILE A 154 9.84 -4.57 -9.93
N LEU A 155 11.10 -4.32 -10.28
CA LEU A 155 11.68 -4.76 -11.55
C LEU A 155 12.19 -6.19 -11.44
N PHE A 156 11.60 -7.09 -12.22
CA PHE A 156 12.05 -8.46 -12.41
C PHE A 156 12.69 -8.56 -13.81
N LYS A 157 14.00 -8.75 -13.85
CA LYS A 157 14.77 -8.81 -15.11
C LYS A 157 14.20 -9.83 -16.08
N GLY A 158 13.90 -9.39 -17.30
CA GLY A 158 13.34 -10.22 -18.37
C GLY A 158 11.85 -10.60 -18.21
N ILE A 159 11.17 -10.11 -17.18
CA ILE A 159 9.75 -10.40 -16.92
C ILE A 159 8.89 -9.15 -17.17
N ASN A 160 9.17 -8.05 -16.48
CA ASN A 160 8.33 -6.85 -16.49
C ASN A 160 9.11 -5.54 -16.78
N ASP A 161 10.32 -5.64 -17.34
CA ASP A 161 11.27 -4.54 -17.57
C ASP A 161 11.44 -4.16 -19.05
N THR A 162 10.54 -4.61 -19.94
CA THR A 162 10.65 -4.36 -21.39
C THR A 162 10.00 -3.03 -21.81
N PRO A 163 10.37 -2.49 -23.01
CA PRO A 163 9.72 -1.28 -23.55
C PRO A 163 8.19 -1.40 -23.69
N LYS A 164 7.66 -2.62 -23.90
CA LYS A 164 6.23 -2.89 -23.93
C LYS A 164 5.57 -2.57 -22.59
N HIS A 165 6.22 -2.92 -21.47
CA HIS A 165 5.72 -2.61 -20.12
C HIS A 165 5.69 -1.10 -19.88
N ILE A 166 6.73 -0.38 -20.29
CA ILE A 166 6.80 1.09 -20.13
C ILE A 166 5.68 1.77 -20.90
N LYS A 167 5.45 1.37 -22.15
CA LYS A 167 4.35 1.92 -22.97
C LYS A 167 2.98 1.66 -22.36
N GLU A 168 2.77 0.44 -21.88
CA GLU A 168 1.49 0.08 -21.26
C GLU A 168 1.28 0.75 -19.90
N LEU A 169 2.32 0.88 -19.08
CA LEU A 169 2.27 1.69 -17.85
C LEU A 169 1.86 3.14 -18.14
N ALA A 170 2.49 3.77 -19.13
CA ALA A 170 2.14 5.12 -19.54
C ALA A 170 0.68 5.21 -20.00
N ARG A 171 0.18 4.20 -20.72
CA ARG A 171 -1.20 4.14 -21.21
C ARG A 171 -2.21 4.00 -20.06
N ILE A 172 -2.01 3.04 -19.15
CA ILE A 172 -2.98 2.77 -18.08
C ILE A 172 -2.95 3.83 -16.98
N LEU A 173 -1.85 4.54 -16.78
CA LEU A 173 -1.72 5.59 -15.77
C LEU A 173 -1.99 7.00 -16.35
N ASN A 174 -2.27 7.10 -17.64
CA ASN A 174 -2.59 8.38 -18.26
C ASN A 174 -3.81 9.04 -17.57
N GLY A 175 -3.69 10.34 -17.29
CA GLY A 175 -4.70 11.12 -16.59
C GLY A 175 -4.70 10.96 -15.06
N ILE A 176 -3.89 10.08 -14.48
CA ILE A 176 -3.75 9.94 -13.03
C ILE A 176 -2.52 10.73 -12.58
N LYS A 177 -2.72 11.69 -11.65
CA LYS A 177 -1.62 12.42 -11.01
C LYS A 177 -0.90 11.52 -10.00
N CYS A 178 0.06 10.74 -10.44
CA CYS A 178 0.75 9.73 -9.64
C CYS A 178 2.28 9.81 -9.73
N ARG A 179 2.93 9.01 -8.89
CA ARG A 179 4.35 8.65 -8.98
C ARG A 179 4.46 7.15 -9.18
N ILE A 180 5.52 6.70 -9.84
CA ILE A 180 5.92 5.29 -9.89
C ILE A 180 7.21 5.16 -9.09
N ASN A 181 7.19 4.32 -8.07
CA ASN A 181 8.35 3.91 -7.29
C ASN A 181 8.93 2.65 -7.93
N ILE A 182 10.11 2.77 -8.52
CA ILE A 182 10.80 1.61 -9.10
C ILE A 182 11.68 0.99 -8.04
N ILE A 183 11.44 -0.30 -7.77
CA ILE A 183 12.14 -1.06 -6.75
C ILE A 183 12.96 -2.16 -7.45
N ARG A 184 14.26 -2.20 -7.17
CA ARG A 184 15.11 -3.28 -7.64
C ARG A 184 14.85 -4.52 -6.79
N PHE A 185 14.58 -5.66 -7.44
CA PHE A 185 14.49 -6.94 -6.76
C PHE A 185 15.88 -7.46 -6.41
N HIS A 186 16.08 -7.87 -5.16
CA HIS A 186 17.35 -8.40 -4.63
C HIS A 186 17.19 -9.87 -4.25
#